data_a8df40fc91cbe1dc7de3817afe3bfbae
#
_entry.id   a8df40fc91cbe1dc7de3817afe3bfbae
#
_cell.length_a   1.000
_cell.length_b   1.000
_cell.length_c   1.000
_cell.angle_alpha   90.00
_cell.angle_beta   90.00
_cell.angle_gamma   90.00
#
_symmetry.space_group_name_H-M   'P 1'
#
loop_
_entity.id
_entity.type
_entity.pdbx_description
1 polymer ?
#
loop_
_entity_poly.entity_id
_entity_poly.type
_entity_poly.pdbx_seq_one_letter_code
_entity_poly.pdbx_strand_id
1 'polypeptide(L)'
;MSRRGLPAGLSMRHDAHYVEELTQTKTTHVGRLLPIDKLDPNPDQPRTEIGDLTDLTASIKEKGVLEPLLVKPTLSGRWMIIAGERRWRSAQSAGLEEVPCIEMDVDDAEVAEIALIENMQRKDLTPWEEADGLRALCERFGYTHEEVARKVGKSRSTVTEALSIAAIPDSIREICRACEITSKSLLLQIVRQPDDESMRSMAEQIAAEGLTRDGARRARKAYIDPTGASEPYVFRYEAPGREFKVEVKFKKANISAEELFEALNAAAQNIDEAI
;
A
#
# COMPACT_ATOMS: atom_id res chain seq x y z
N MET A 1 -30.12 -11.14 37.24
CA MET A 1 -29.04 -10.40 36.49
C MET A 1 -28.58 -11.27 35.35
N SER A 2 -29.07 -10.98 34.16
CA SER A 2 -28.81 -11.77 32.94
C SER A 2 -27.52 -11.29 32.26
N ARG A 3 -26.54 -12.19 32.11
CA ARG A 3 -25.33 -11.97 31.29
C ARG A 3 -25.74 -12.07 29.86
N ARG A 4 -25.74 -10.93 29.11
CA ARG A 4 -25.87 -10.90 27.67
C ARG A 4 -24.59 -11.48 27.08
N GLY A 5 -24.67 -12.68 26.51
CA GLY A 5 -23.66 -13.26 25.64
C GLY A 5 -23.56 -12.46 24.33
N LEU A 6 -22.35 -12.34 23.80
CA LEU A 6 -22.07 -11.82 22.46
C LEU A 6 -22.81 -12.65 21.41
N PRO A 7 -23.33 -12.05 20.33
CA PRO A 7 -23.99 -12.79 19.27
C PRO A 7 -23.00 -13.73 18.59
N ALA A 8 -23.38 -15.01 18.47
CA ALA A 8 -22.69 -16.02 17.71
C ALA A 8 -22.80 -15.64 16.21
N GLY A 9 -21.74 -15.05 15.64
CA GLY A 9 -21.73 -14.64 14.23
C GLY A 9 -20.61 -13.69 13.84
N LEU A 10 -19.75 -13.29 14.77
CA LEU A 10 -18.50 -12.61 14.42
C LEU A 10 -17.42 -13.68 14.13
N SER A 11 -17.50 -14.28 12.96
CA SER A 11 -16.35 -14.89 12.31
C SER A 11 -15.34 -13.76 12.07
N MET A 12 -14.18 -13.82 12.74
CA MET A 12 -13.03 -13.05 12.32
C MET A 12 -12.74 -13.47 10.87
N ARG A 13 -12.97 -12.58 9.93
CA ARG A 13 -12.45 -12.72 8.57
C ARG A 13 -10.93 -12.68 8.73
N HIS A 14 -10.28 -13.83 8.82
CA HIS A 14 -8.95 -14.00 8.30
C HIS A 14 -9.12 -13.79 6.80
N ASP A 15 -8.60 -12.67 6.29
CA ASP A 15 -8.45 -12.48 4.86
C ASP A 15 -7.53 -13.62 4.39
N ALA A 16 -8.13 -14.65 3.78
CA ALA A 16 -7.39 -15.77 3.22
C ALA A 16 -6.43 -15.16 2.19
N HIS A 17 -5.13 -15.39 2.39
CA HIS A 17 -4.12 -14.95 1.44
C HIS A 17 -4.43 -15.58 0.08
N TYR A 18 -4.30 -14.81 -1.02
CA TYR A 18 -4.53 -15.27 -2.39
C TYR A 18 -3.82 -16.60 -2.70
N VAL A 19 -2.64 -16.80 -2.14
CA VAL A 19 -1.87 -18.06 -2.21
C VAL A 19 -2.59 -19.21 -1.50
N GLU A 20 -3.27 -18.95 -0.35
CA GLU A 20 -4.10 -19.94 0.34
C GLU A 20 -5.37 -20.27 -0.47
N GLU A 21 -5.94 -19.27 -1.14
CA GLU A 21 -7.12 -19.46 -2.00
C GLU A 21 -6.78 -20.28 -3.24
N LEU A 22 -5.61 -20.08 -3.86
CA LEU A 22 -5.10 -20.90 -4.95
C LEU A 22 -4.85 -22.36 -4.53
N THR A 23 -4.34 -22.58 -3.31
CA THR A 23 -4.12 -23.93 -2.78
C THR A 23 -5.44 -24.64 -2.41
N GLN A 24 -6.52 -23.90 -2.16
CA GLN A 24 -7.84 -24.47 -1.86
C GLN A 24 -8.70 -24.72 -3.10
N THR A 25 -8.52 -23.98 -4.19
CA THR A 25 -9.44 -24.00 -5.34
C THR A 25 -9.04 -24.98 -6.44
N LYS A 26 -7.73 -25.30 -6.57
CA LYS A 26 -7.24 -26.28 -7.55
C LYS A 26 -6.85 -27.57 -6.84
N THR A 27 -7.77 -28.52 -6.74
CA THR A 27 -7.59 -29.94 -6.34
C THR A 27 -6.74 -30.14 -5.07
N THR A 28 -7.13 -31.03 -4.20
CA THR A 28 -6.46 -31.41 -2.94
C THR A 28 -4.96 -31.60 -3.15
N HIS A 29 -4.17 -30.53 -3.05
CA HIS A 29 -2.72 -30.63 -3.11
C HIS A 29 -2.25 -31.21 -1.79
N VAL A 30 -2.01 -32.51 -1.77
CA VAL A 30 -1.37 -33.18 -0.63
C VAL A 30 0.07 -32.71 -0.61
N GLY A 31 0.45 -31.98 0.44
CA GLY A 31 1.85 -31.66 0.68
C GLY A 31 2.68 -32.95 0.77
N ARG A 32 3.75 -33.03 0.02
CA ARG A 32 4.67 -34.18 0.05
C ARG A 32 6.09 -33.72 0.38
N LEU A 33 6.87 -34.60 0.98
CA LEU A 33 8.29 -34.37 1.20
C LEU A 33 9.03 -34.56 -0.12
N LEU A 34 9.84 -33.57 -0.49
CA LEU A 34 10.71 -33.64 -1.67
C LEU A 34 12.17 -33.50 -1.25
N PRO A 35 13.08 -34.26 -1.90
CA PRO A 35 14.52 -34.14 -1.67
C PRO A 35 15.00 -32.72 -1.97
N ILE A 36 15.70 -32.10 -1.02
CA ILE A 36 16.10 -30.70 -1.08
C ILE A 36 17.10 -30.41 -2.21
N ASP A 37 17.88 -31.40 -2.59
CA ASP A 37 18.87 -31.37 -3.68
C ASP A 37 18.20 -31.36 -5.07
N LYS A 38 16.92 -31.73 -5.17
CA LYS A 38 16.13 -31.71 -6.41
C LYS A 38 15.33 -30.44 -6.61
N LEU A 39 15.44 -29.49 -5.70
CA LEU A 39 14.76 -28.20 -5.79
C LEU A 39 15.69 -27.16 -6.38
N ASP A 40 15.23 -26.44 -7.39
CA ASP A 40 15.94 -25.36 -8.05
C ASP A 40 15.27 -23.99 -7.77
N PRO A 41 16.05 -22.93 -7.52
CA PRO A 41 15.48 -21.59 -7.37
C PRO A 41 14.88 -21.13 -8.70
N ASN A 42 13.85 -20.25 -8.63
CA ASN A 42 13.29 -19.62 -9.80
C ASN A 42 14.28 -18.56 -10.35
N PRO A 43 14.74 -18.65 -11.61
CA PRO A 43 15.66 -17.67 -12.17
C PRO A 43 15.06 -16.25 -12.30
N ASP A 44 13.74 -16.16 -12.40
CA ASP A 44 12.99 -14.90 -12.53
C ASP A 44 12.51 -14.34 -11.18
N GLN A 45 13.16 -14.72 -10.07
CA GLN A 45 12.80 -14.24 -8.74
C GLN A 45 12.92 -12.72 -8.66
N PRO A 46 11.84 -12.00 -8.31
CA PRO A 46 11.86 -10.54 -8.18
C PRO A 46 12.69 -10.08 -6.96
N ARG A 47 13.06 -11.00 -6.07
CA ARG A 47 13.85 -10.70 -4.87
C ARG A 47 15.34 -10.88 -5.13
N THR A 48 16.08 -9.77 -5.25
CA THR A 48 17.54 -9.77 -5.44
C THR A 48 18.30 -10.02 -4.13
N GLU A 49 17.76 -9.61 -2.98
CA GLU A 49 18.40 -9.79 -1.67
C GLU A 49 17.58 -10.70 -0.76
N ILE A 50 18.21 -11.78 -0.30
CA ILE A 50 17.56 -12.78 0.56
C ILE A 50 17.51 -12.33 2.01
N GLY A 51 18.40 -11.41 2.39
CA GLY A 51 18.55 -10.92 3.76
C GLY A 51 19.12 -11.97 4.73
N ASP A 52 19.14 -11.65 6.01
CA ASP A 52 19.61 -12.56 7.05
C ASP A 52 18.68 -13.77 7.21
N LEU A 53 19.27 -14.96 7.27
CA LEU A 53 18.58 -16.25 7.44
C LEU A 53 18.85 -16.89 8.79
N THR A 54 19.64 -16.28 9.68
CA THR A 54 20.13 -16.88 10.93
C THR A 54 18.97 -17.37 11.81
N ASP A 55 18.02 -16.50 12.13
CA ASP A 55 16.88 -16.84 12.99
C ASP A 55 15.97 -17.89 12.34
N LEU A 56 15.73 -17.76 11.03
CA LEU A 56 14.91 -18.72 10.30
C LEU A 56 15.58 -20.10 10.23
N THR A 57 16.89 -20.14 10.03
CA THR A 57 17.67 -21.38 10.02
C THR A 57 17.63 -22.06 11.39
N ALA A 58 17.77 -21.29 12.48
CA ALA A 58 17.66 -21.82 13.84
C ALA A 58 16.26 -22.41 14.12
N SER A 59 15.21 -21.69 13.73
CA SER A 59 13.83 -22.17 13.86
C SER A 59 13.58 -23.45 13.05
N ILE A 60 14.05 -23.50 11.81
CA ILE A 60 13.88 -24.67 10.92
C ILE A 60 14.67 -25.88 11.45
N LYS A 61 15.84 -25.66 12.03
CA LYS A 61 16.63 -26.72 12.65
C LYS A 61 15.92 -27.34 13.86
N GLU A 62 15.17 -26.54 14.62
CA GLU A 62 14.44 -27.00 15.81
C GLU A 62 13.10 -27.64 15.46
N LYS A 63 12.33 -27.04 14.53
CA LYS A 63 10.91 -27.38 14.31
C LYS A 63 10.62 -27.95 12.92
N GLY A 64 11.63 -27.99 12.04
CA GLY A 64 11.42 -28.27 10.62
C GLY A 64 10.78 -27.11 9.87
N VAL A 65 10.46 -27.34 8.61
CA VAL A 65 9.73 -26.38 7.76
C VAL A 65 8.24 -26.55 8.02
N LEU A 66 7.64 -25.61 8.76
CA LEU A 66 6.22 -25.67 9.17
C LEU A 66 5.27 -25.32 8.03
N GLU A 67 5.66 -24.38 7.17
CA GLU A 67 4.87 -23.94 6.02
C GLU A 67 5.49 -24.49 4.73
N PRO A 68 4.76 -25.31 3.94
CA PRO A 68 5.30 -25.94 2.73
C PRO A 68 5.82 -24.94 1.71
N LEU A 69 6.80 -25.35 0.89
CA LEU A 69 7.22 -24.63 -0.30
C LEU A 69 6.20 -24.85 -1.42
N LEU A 70 6.01 -23.85 -2.28
CA LEU A 70 5.27 -24.04 -3.53
C LEU A 70 6.28 -24.33 -4.64
N VAL A 71 6.05 -25.43 -5.38
CA VAL A 71 6.96 -25.89 -6.41
C VAL A 71 6.22 -26.30 -7.67
N LYS A 72 6.92 -26.20 -8.83
CA LYS A 72 6.44 -26.66 -10.14
C LYS A 72 7.37 -27.76 -10.64
N PRO A 73 6.85 -28.90 -11.12
CA PRO A 73 7.68 -29.92 -11.75
C PRO A 73 8.29 -29.38 -13.05
N THR A 74 9.55 -29.72 -13.32
CA THR A 74 10.27 -29.38 -14.55
C THR A 74 10.46 -30.61 -15.42
N LEU A 75 10.70 -30.41 -16.71
CA LEU A 75 10.95 -31.50 -17.66
C LEU A 75 12.20 -32.33 -17.33
N SER A 76 13.10 -31.78 -16.52
CA SER A 76 14.33 -32.50 -16.06
C SER A 76 14.08 -33.47 -14.91
N GLY A 77 12.85 -33.62 -14.42
CA GLY A 77 12.52 -34.44 -13.24
C GLY A 77 12.94 -33.79 -11.93
N ARG A 78 13.19 -32.49 -11.93
CA ARG A 78 13.45 -31.63 -10.77
C ARG A 78 12.23 -30.75 -10.50
N TRP A 79 12.28 -29.90 -9.49
CA TRP A 79 11.22 -28.97 -9.16
C TRP A 79 11.75 -27.55 -9.06
N MET A 80 11.10 -26.61 -9.71
CA MET A 80 11.37 -25.18 -9.56
C MET A 80 10.55 -24.59 -8.41
N ILE A 81 11.19 -23.84 -7.54
CA ILE A 81 10.56 -23.17 -6.40
C ILE A 81 9.79 -21.94 -6.90
N ILE A 82 8.47 -21.92 -6.70
CA ILE A 82 7.61 -20.78 -7.00
C ILE A 82 7.64 -19.79 -5.83
N ALA A 83 7.47 -20.30 -4.59
CA ALA A 83 7.48 -19.50 -3.37
C ALA A 83 8.15 -20.28 -2.22
N GLY A 84 8.80 -19.55 -1.30
CA GLY A 84 9.45 -20.14 -0.14
C GLY A 84 10.96 -20.27 -0.25
N GLU A 85 11.66 -19.54 -1.11
CA GLU A 85 13.11 -19.66 -1.31
C GLU A 85 13.92 -19.44 -0.02
N ARG A 86 13.53 -18.49 0.85
CA ARG A 86 14.19 -18.31 2.15
C ARG A 86 14.10 -19.56 3.02
N ARG A 87 12.95 -20.24 3.04
CA ARG A 87 12.73 -21.50 3.76
C ARG A 87 13.60 -22.61 3.20
N TRP A 88 13.68 -22.73 1.87
CA TRP A 88 14.54 -23.69 1.21
C TRP A 88 16.02 -23.49 1.55
N ARG A 89 16.55 -22.26 1.43
CA ARG A 89 17.95 -21.96 1.77
C ARG A 89 18.26 -22.18 3.25
N SER A 90 17.33 -21.82 4.12
CA SER A 90 17.47 -22.07 5.55
C SER A 90 17.42 -23.57 5.89
N ALA A 91 16.58 -24.34 5.19
CA ALA A 91 16.51 -25.79 5.34
C ALA A 91 17.81 -26.49 4.86
N GLN A 92 18.41 -26.03 3.75
CA GLN A 92 19.74 -26.49 3.30
C GLN A 92 20.81 -26.19 4.37
N SER A 93 20.82 -24.96 4.90
CA SER A 93 21.76 -24.56 5.94
C SER A 93 21.54 -25.29 7.26
N ALA A 94 20.32 -25.72 7.55
CA ALA A 94 19.98 -26.54 8.71
C ALA A 94 20.30 -28.02 8.53
N GLY A 95 20.68 -28.47 7.31
CA GLY A 95 21.06 -29.86 7.00
C GLY A 95 19.86 -30.80 6.81
N LEU A 96 18.68 -30.29 6.43
CA LEU A 96 17.55 -31.16 6.10
C LEU A 96 17.75 -31.84 4.76
N GLU A 97 17.39 -33.12 4.67
CA GLU A 97 17.44 -33.91 3.43
C GLU A 97 16.17 -33.71 2.57
N GLU A 98 15.03 -33.49 3.23
CA GLU A 98 13.73 -33.32 2.58
C GLU A 98 12.97 -32.13 3.18
N VAL A 99 12.12 -31.51 2.38
CA VAL A 99 11.24 -30.41 2.81
C VAL A 99 9.82 -30.61 2.32
N PRO A 100 8.80 -30.15 3.10
CA PRO A 100 7.42 -30.24 2.68
C PRO A 100 7.18 -29.27 1.52
N CYS A 101 6.59 -29.78 0.45
CA CYS A 101 6.28 -29.04 -0.78
C CYS A 101 4.86 -29.30 -1.22
N ILE A 102 4.24 -28.28 -1.82
CA ILE A 102 3.00 -28.39 -2.57
C ILE A 102 3.33 -28.22 -4.05
N GLU A 103 3.03 -29.26 -4.84
CA GLU A 103 3.21 -29.19 -6.30
C GLU A 103 2.04 -28.42 -6.91
N MET A 104 2.38 -27.46 -7.76
CA MET A 104 1.43 -26.65 -8.50
C MET A 104 1.51 -27.01 -9.99
N ASP A 105 0.36 -27.32 -10.57
CA ASP A 105 0.22 -27.46 -12.02
C ASP A 105 -0.14 -26.09 -12.63
N VAL A 106 0.88 -25.28 -12.87
CA VAL A 106 0.77 -23.90 -13.33
C VAL A 106 1.74 -23.65 -14.48
N ASP A 107 1.38 -22.75 -15.39
CA ASP A 107 2.29 -22.32 -16.46
C ASP A 107 3.31 -21.26 -15.94
N ASP A 108 4.21 -20.82 -16.82
CA ASP A 108 5.26 -19.87 -16.43
C ASP A 108 4.70 -18.47 -16.15
N ALA A 109 3.59 -18.09 -16.78
CA ALA A 109 2.91 -16.82 -16.52
C ALA A 109 2.23 -16.86 -15.14
N GLU A 110 1.57 -17.93 -14.78
CA GLU A 110 0.98 -18.14 -13.45
C GLU A 110 2.07 -18.18 -12.36
N VAL A 111 3.22 -18.81 -12.63
CA VAL A 111 4.39 -18.79 -11.72
C VAL A 111 4.84 -17.36 -11.46
N ALA A 112 5.03 -16.57 -12.52
CA ALA A 112 5.46 -15.17 -12.40
C ALA A 112 4.42 -14.31 -11.67
N GLU A 113 3.13 -14.57 -11.88
CA GLU A 113 2.05 -13.90 -11.17
C GLU A 113 2.08 -14.20 -9.67
N ILE A 114 2.15 -15.49 -9.29
CA ILE A 114 2.18 -15.92 -7.88
C ILE A 114 3.38 -15.30 -7.17
N ALA A 115 4.56 -15.36 -7.78
CA ALA A 115 5.78 -14.79 -7.21
C ALA A 115 5.67 -13.27 -7.02
N LEU A 116 5.05 -12.56 -7.96
CA LEU A 116 4.86 -11.12 -7.86
C LEU A 116 3.84 -10.75 -6.78
N ILE A 117 2.73 -11.48 -6.67
CA ILE A 117 1.70 -11.26 -5.64
C ILE A 117 2.29 -11.57 -4.25
N GLU A 118 3.03 -12.66 -4.08
CA GLU A 118 3.71 -12.98 -2.81
C GLU A 118 4.64 -11.83 -2.39
N ASN A 119 5.44 -11.33 -3.34
CA ASN A 119 6.30 -10.19 -3.06
C ASN A 119 5.53 -8.93 -2.66
N MET A 120 4.35 -8.67 -3.26
CA MET A 120 3.50 -7.52 -2.91
C MET A 120 2.83 -7.64 -1.53
N GLN A 121 2.78 -8.82 -0.95
CA GLN A 121 2.25 -9.05 0.40
C GLN A 121 3.27 -8.78 1.52
N ARG A 122 4.52 -8.47 1.16
CA ARG A 122 5.56 -8.12 2.15
C ARG A 122 5.22 -6.81 2.86
N LYS A 123 5.59 -6.74 4.15
CA LYS A 123 5.34 -5.57 5.01
C LYS A 123 6.42 -4.48 4.91
N ASP A 124 7.56 -4.81 4.33
CA ASP A 124 8.78 -4.01 4.28
C ASP A 124 9.02 -3.33 2.93
N LEU A 125 8.04 -3.35 2.04
CA LEU A 125 8.14 -2.68 0.73
C LEU A 125 8.23 -1.17 0.88
N THR A 126 9.17 -0.58 0.16
CA THR A 126 9.18 0.87 -0.06
C THR A 126 7.98 1.29 -0.93
N PRO A 127 7.52 2.55 -0.87
CA PRO A 127 6.46 3.05 -1.75
C PRO A 127 6.77 2.88 -3.25
N TRP A 128 8.04 2.91 -3.62
CA TRP A 128 8.48 2.69 -5.00
C TRP A 128 8.35 1.24 -5.43
N GLU A 129 8.81 0.30 -4.59
CA GLU A 129 8.67 -1.14 -4.84
C GLU A 129 7.20 -1.55 -4.89
N GLU A 130 6.37 -1.03 -3.99
CA GLU A 130 4.92 -1.24 -4.01
C GLU A 130 4.32 -0.74 -5.33
N ALA A 131 4.66 0.48 -5.75
CA ALA A 131 4.16 1.10 -6.96
C ALA A 131 4.55 0.32 -8.22
N ASP A 132 5.83 -0.06 -8.32
CA ASP A 132 6.36 -0.79 -9.48
C ASP A 132 5.82 -2.22 -9.56
N GLY A 133 5.66 -2.92 -8.43
CA GLY A 133 5.07 -4.24 -8.40
C GLY A 133 3.60 -4.25 -8.79
N LEU A 134 2.80 -3.29 -8.31
CA LEU A 134 1.40 -3.16 -8.69
C LEU A 134 1.23 -2.77 -10.16
N ARG A 135 2.13 -1.92 -10.69
CA ARG A 135 2.18 -1.60 -12.13
C ARG A 135 2.48 -2.84 -12.96
N ALA A 136 3.46 -3.65 -12.55
CA ALA A 136 3.80 -4.88 -13.24
C ALA A 136 2.62 -5.87 -13.29
N LEU A 137 1.80 -5.97 -12.22
CA LEU A 137 0.57 -6.77 -12.24
C LEU A 137 -0.44 -6.27 -13.28
N CYS A 138 -0.64 -4.96 -13.38
CA CYS A 138 -1.52 -4.38 -14.38
C CYS A 138 -1.01 -4.60 -15.83
N GLU A 139 0.28 -4.32 -16.07
CA GLU A 139 0.85 -4.33 -17.43
C GLU A 139 1.09 -5.76 -17.95
N ARG A 140 1.62 -6.67 -17.11
CA ARG A 140 1.98 -8.03 -17.56
C ARG A 140 0.78 -8.96 -17.64
N PHE A 141 -0.21 -8.79 -16.74
CA PHE A 141 -1.36 -9.70 -16.64
C PHE A 141 -2.68 -9.05 -17.04
N GLY A 142 -2.68 -7.77 -17.41
CA GLY A 142 -3.87 -7.07 -17.89
C GLY A 142 -4.92 -6.81 -16.83
N TYR A 143 -4.55 -6.84 -15.52
CA TYR A 143 -5.49 -6.68 -14.43
C TYR A 143 -5.95 -5.23 -14.25
N THR A 144 -7.23 -5.08 -13.95
CA THR A 144 -7.81 -3.82 -13.46
C THR A 144 -7.35 -3.51 -12.04
N HIS A 145 -7.41 -2.25 -11.62
CA HIS A 145 -7.07 -1.84 -10.26
C HIS A 145 -7.87 -2.60 -9.19
N GLU A 146 -9.10 -2.99 -9.51
CA GLU A 146 -9.96 -3.74 -8.58
C GLU A 146 -9.52 -5.20 -8.44
N GLU A 147 -9.16 -5.85 -9.55
CA GLU A 147 -8.63 -7.21 -9.54
C GLU A 147 -7.29 -7.28 -8.80
N VAL A 148 -6.38 -6.33 -9.07
CA VAL A 148 -5.12 -6.22 -8.33
C VAL A 148 -5.39 -6.02 -6.84
N ALA A 149 -6.30 -5.11 -6.46
CA ALA A 149 -6.65 -4.86 -5.07
C ALA A 149 -7.10 -6.12 -4.33
N ARG A 150 -7.98 -6.91 -4.98
CA ARG A 150 -8.46 -8.20 -4.45
C ARG A 150 -7.33 -9.21 -4.31
N LYS A 151 -6.46 -9.36 -5.34
CA LYS A 151 -5.35 -10.32 -5.35
C LYS A 151 -4.28 -10.03 -4.30
N VAL A 152 -3.97 -8.75 -4.04
CA VAL A 152 -2.95 -8.36 -3.06
C VAL A 152 -3.51 -8.04 -1.67
N GLY A 153 -4.82 -8.15 -1.45
CA GLY A 153 -5.47 -7.88 -0.16
C GLY A 153 -5.47 -6.40 0.24
N LYS A 154 -5.55 -5.48 -0.74
CA LYS A 154 -5.53 -4.02 -0.49
C LYS A 154 -6.82 -3.36 -0.98
N SER A 155 -7.09 -2.11 -0.56
CA SER A 155 -8.21 -1.36 -1.12
C SER A 155 -7.90 -0.87 -2.54
N ARG A 156 -8.93 -0.73 -3.39
CA ARG A 156 -8.79 -0.15 -4.74
C ARG A 156 -8.16 1.25 -4.70
N SER A 157 -8.51 2.06 -3.70
CA SER A 157 -7.92 3.39 -3.53
C SER A 157 -6.43 3.33 -3.26
N THR A 158 -5.97 2.39 -2.41
CA THR A 158 -4.55 2.17 -2.11
C THR A 158 -3.78 1.77 -3.38
N VAL A 159 -4.34 0.88 -4.20
CA VAL A 159 -3.74 0.47 -5.49
C VAL A 159 -3.67 1.65 -6.45
N THR A 160 -4.75 2.43 -6.59
CA THR A 160 -4.78 3.60 -7.46
C THR A 160 -3.76 4.66 -7.04
N GLU A 161 -3.59 4.91 -5.74
CA GLU A 161 -2.56 5.82 -5.23
C GLU A 161 -1.14 5.31 -5.53
N ALA A 162 -0.87 4.04 -5.33
CA ALA A 162 0.45 3.47 -5.63
C ALA A 162 0.75 3.52 -7.14
N LEU A 163 -0.22 3.19 -7.99
CA LEU A 163 -0.08 3.30 -9.44
C LEU A 163 0.15 4.75 -9.90
N SER A 164 -0.43 5.75 -9.22
CA SER A 164 -0.10 7.14 -9.50
C SER A 164 1.36 7.47 -9.18
N ILE A 165 1.93 6.92 -8.09
CA ILE A 165 3.35 7.06 -7.78
C ILE A 165 4.21 6.39 -8.85
N ALA A 166 3.79 5.22 -9.37
CA ALA A 166 4.48 4.53 -10.46
C ALA A 166 4.51 5.36 -11.77
N ALA A 167 3.61 6.31 -11.94
CA ALA A 167 3.57 7.21 -13.10
C ALA A 167 4.52 8.40 -12.99
N ILE A 168 5.22 8.60 -11.86
CA ILE A 168 6.23 9.66 -11.73
C ILE A 168 7.38 9.39 -12.73
N PRO A 169 7.75 10.37 -13.57
CA PRO A 169 8.84 10.22 -14.54
C PRO A 169 10.18 9.83 -13.90
N ASP A 170 10.99 9.03 -14.59
CA ASP A 170 12.25 8.50 -14.05
C ASP A 170 13.22 9.61 -13.61
N SER A 171 13.28 10.72 -14.37
CA SER A 171 14.11 11.88 -14.00
C SER A 171 13.73 12.51 -12.66
N ILE A 172 12.46 12.48 -12.30
CA ILE A 172 11.94 12.98 -11.02
C ILE A 172 12.10 11.93 -9.92
N ARG A 173 11.96 10.64 -10.28
CA ARG A 173 12.26 9.52 -9.38
C ARG A 173 13.71 9.55 -8.90
N GLU A 174 14.66 9.88 -9.78
CA GLU A 174 16.08 10.03 -9.43
C GLU A 174 16.30 11.14 -8.41
N ILE A 175 15.64 12.30 -8.59
CA ILE A 175 15.68 13.40 -7.62
C ILE A 175 15.13 12.93 -6.27
N CYS A 176 13.96 12.26 -6.27
CA CYS A 176 13.36 11.75 -5.05
C CYS A 176 14.28 10.76 -4.31
N ARG A 177 14.98 9.88 -5.05
CA ARG A 177 15.93 8.92 -4.47
C ARG A 177 17.17 9.63 -3.91
N ALA A 178 17.76 10.55 -4.66
CA ALA A 178 18.93 11.30 -4.24
C ALA A 178 18.67 12.14 -2.97
N CYS A 179 17.42 12.61 -2.80
CA CYS A 179 16.98 13.40 -1.65
C CYS A 179 16.27 12.57 -0.58
N GLU A 180 16.32 11.24 -0.66
CA GLU A 180 15.70 10.31 0.30
C GLU A 180 14.20 10.55 0.54
N ILE A 181 13.46 11.02 -0.48
CA ILE A 181 12.01 11.21 -0.40
C ILE A 181 11.32 9.85 -0.51
N THR A 182 11.12 9.18 0.62
CA THR A 182 10.54 7.83 0.71
C THR A 182 9.11 7.83 1.26
N SER A 183 8.63 8.96 1.76
CA SER A 183 7.27 9.04 2.32
C SER A 183 6.20 8.99 1.23
N LYS A 184 5.33 7.96 1.26
CA LYS A 184 4.18 7.83 0.35
C LYS A 184 3.34 9.11 0.27
N SER A 185 3.14 9.78 1.40
CA SER A 185 2.34 11.01 1.46
C SER A 185 2.99 12.19 0.74
N LEU A 186 4.33 12.28 0.71
CA LEU A 186 5.06 13.29 -0.04
C LEU A 186 5.07 12.97 -1.53
N LEU A 187 5.33 11.72 -1.90
CA LEU A 187 5.26 11.26 -3.29
C LEU A 187 3.90 11.54 -3.92
N LEU A 188 2.81 11.36 -3.16
CA LEU A 188 1.46 11.72 -3.61
C LEU A 188 1.25 13.23 -3.78
N GLN A 189 2.00 14.11 -3.09
CA GLN A 189 1.95 15.55 -3.37
C GLN A 189 2.71 15.89 -4.65
N ILE A 190 3.83 15.21 -4.93
CA ILE A 190 4.60 15.38 -6.16
C ILE A 190 3.76 14.95 -7.36
N VAL A 191 3.23 13.73 -7.39
CA VAL A 191 2.48 13.21 -8.54
C VAL A 191 1.18 13.96 -8.83
N ARG A 192 0.65 14.69 -7.86
CA ARG A 192 -0.55 15.52 -8.03
C ARG A 192 -0.29 16.89 -8.66
N GLN A 193 0.95 17.19 -9.02
CA GLN A 193 1.28 18.41 -9.77
C GLN A 193 0.77 18.30 -11.21
N PRO A 194 0.49 19.43 -11.88
CA PRO A 194 -0.13 19.41 -13.21
C PRO A 194 0.80 18.93 -14.32
N ASP A 195 2.11 19.07 -14.15
CA ASP A 195 3.13 18.77 -15.16
C ASP A 195 4.46 18.37 -14.53
N ASP A 196 5.39 17.88 -15.35
CA ASP A 196 6.69 17.36 -14.92
C ASP A 196 7.59 18.46 -14.31
N GLU A 197 7.50 19.70 -14.78
CA GLU A 197 8.28 20.82 -14.24
C GLU A 197 7.83 21.15 -12.81
N SER A 198 6.53 21.19 -12.61
CA SER A 198 5.93 21.38 -11.28
C SER A 198 6.21 20.21 -10.34
N MET A 199 6.22 18.97 -10.85
CA MET A 199 6.63 17.79 -10.07
C MET A 199 8.08 17.89 -9.61
N ARG A 200 8.99 18.31 -10.52
CA ARG A 200 10.40 18.54 -10.24
C ARG A 200 10.57 19.62 -9.16
N SER A 201 9.97 20.79 -9.39
CA SER A 201 10.02 21.90 -8.43
C SER A 201 9.53 21.51 -7.05
N MET A 202 8.44 20.76 -6.97
CA MET A 202 7.91 20.25 -5.69
C MET A 202 8.87 19.28 -5.02
N ALA A 203 9.52 18.37 -5.76
CA ALA A 203 10.50 17.44 -5.22
C ALA A 203 11.73 18.18 -4.65
N GLU A 204 12.25 19.16 -5.40
CA GLU A 204 13.37 20.01 -4.98
C GLU A 204 13.02 20.86 -3.75
N GLN A 205 11.80 21.41 -3.70
CA GLN A 205 11.33 22.17 -2.54
C GLN A 205 11.18 21.30 -1.29
N ILE A 206 10.63 20.08 -1.43
CA ILE A 206 10.56 19.11 -0.33
C ILE A 206 11.95 18.79 0.21
N ALA A 207 12.92 18.60 -0.69
CA ALA A 207 14.31 18.31 -0.32
C ALA A 207 15.00 19.50 0.39
N ALA A 208 14.84 20.72 -0.16
CA ALA A 208 15.50 21.92 0.36
C ALA A 208 14.95 22.39 1.72
N GLU A 209 13.62 22.31 1.89
CA GLU A 209 12.92 22.85 3.07
C GLU A 209 12.58 21.79 4.10
N GLY A 210 12.83 20.49 3.83
CA GLY A 210 12.43 19.38 4.70
C GLY A 210 10.92 19.34 4.94
N LEU A 211 10.11 19.61 3.90
CA LEU A 211 8.67 19.79 4.03
C LEU A 211 7.99 18.53 4.58
N THR A 212 7.13 18.75 5.56
CA THR A 212 6.15 17.73 5.96
C THR A 212 5.01 17.64 4.94
N ARG A 213 4.17 16.60 5.04
CA ARG A 213 2.95 16.43 4.21
C ARG A 213 2.11 17.70 4.13
N ASP A 214 1.90 18.38 5.26
CA ASP A 214 1.05 19.58 5.32
C ASP A 214 1.77 20.80 4.72
N GLY A 215 3.11 20.88 4.84
CA GLY A 215 3.93 21.85 4.14
C GLY A 215 3.83 21.69 2.62
N ALA A 216 4.06 20.50 2.11
CA ALA A 216 3.96 20.18 0.69
C ALA A 216 2.53 20.42 0.13
N ARG A 217 1.50 20.11 0.91
CA ARG A 217 0.10 20.42 0.54
C ARG A 217 -0.17 21.91 0.42
N ARG A 218 0.38 22.73 1.31
CA ARG A 218 0.27 24.19 1.26
C ARG A 218 1.03 24.76 0.06
N ALA A 219 2.27 24.32 -0.17
CA ALA A 219 3.07 24.73 -1.32
C ALA A 219 2.35 24.42 -2.65
N ARG A 220 1.79 23.20 -2.79
CA ARG A 220 0.97 22.83 -3.94
C ARG A 220 -0.25 23.76 -4.13
N LYS A 221 -0.96 24.08 -3.05
CA LYS A 221 -2.13 24.97 -3.14
C LYS A 221 -1.72 26.37 -3.62
N ALA A 222 -0.58 26.88 -3.14
CA ALA A 222 -0.04 28.18 -3.57
C ALA A 222 0.40 28.16 -5.05
N TYR A 223 0.90 27.03 -5.55
CA TYR A 223 1.28 26.90 -6.98
C TYR A 223 0.05 26.87 -7.91
N ILE A 224 -0.99 26.12 -7.55
CA ILE A 224 -2.23 26.00 -8.35
C ILE A 224 -3.05 27.30 -8.32
N ASP A 225 -3.01 28.02 -7.23
CA ASP A 225 -3.70 29.29 -7.06
C ASP A 225 -2.72 30.39 -6.58
N PRO A 226 -1.84 30.88 -7.48
CA PRO A 226 -0.87 31.93 -7.15
C PRO A 226 -1.52 33.28 -6.78
N THR A 227 -2.81 33.44 -7.11
CA THR A 227 -3.58 34.66 -6.76
C THR A 227 -4.02 34.64 -5.32
N GLY A 228 -3.78 33.47 -4.62
CA GLY A 228 -4.09 33.34 -3.20
C GLY A 228 -5.56 33.67 -2.93
N ALA A 229 -6.48 32.99 -3.58
CA ALA A 229 -7.85 32.97 -3.08
C ALA A 229 -7.77 32.42 -1.66
N SER A 230 -7.51 33.32 -0.74
CA SER A 230 -7.37 33.07 0.69
C SER A 230 -8.60 32.26 1.12
N GLU A 231 -8.40 31.27 1.97
CA GLU A 231 -9.51 30.42 2.44
C GLU A 231 -10.64 31.33 2.92
N PRO A 232 -11.88 30.99 2.55
CA PRO A 232 -13.04 31.78 3.00
C PRO A 232 -12.93 32.00 4.50
N TYR A 233 -13.06 33.23 4.94
CA TYR A 233 -13.03 33.54 6.36
C TYR A 233 -14.20 32.84 7.05
N VAL A 234 -13.89 32.09 8.13
CA VAL A 234 -14.90 31.39 8.93
C VAL A 234 -14.86 31.96 10.32
N PHE A 235 -15.86 32.77 10.65
CA PHE A 235 -16.10 33.20 12.01
C PHE A 235 -16.72 32.05 12.81
N ARG A 236 -16.16 31.75 13.96
CA ARG A 236 -16.71 30.76 14.89
C ARG A 236 -16.82 31.38 16.27
N TYR A 237 -17.99 31.30 16.83
CA TYR A 237 -18.28 31.69 18.21
C TYR A 237 -18.95 30.55 18.95
N GLU A 238 -18.46 30.22 20.12
CA GLU A 238 -19.04 29.24 21.02
C GLU A 238 -19.43 29.99 22.33
N ALA A 239 -20.68 29.86 22.74
CA ALA A 239 -21.17 30.51 23.96
C ALA A 239 -20.42 29.98 25.20
N PRO A 240 -20.12 30.80 26.22
CA PRO A 240 -19.40 30.37 27.41
C PRO A 240 -20.01 29.19 28.13
N GLY A 241 -21.33 28.99 28.05
CA GLY A 241 -22.07 27.84 28.59
C GLY A 241 -22.13 26.66 27.64
N ARG A 242 -21.55 26.71 26.43
CA ARG A 242 -21.67 25.74 25.35
C ARG A 242 -23.11 25.42 24.90
N GLU A 243 -24.03 26.32 25.18
CA GLU A 243 -25.44 26.15 24.86
C GLU A 243 -25.72 26.25 23.35
N PHE A 244 -24.91 27.03 22.64
CA PHE A 244 -24.95 27.15 21.17
C PHE A 244 -23.60 27.51 20.58
N LYS A 245 -23.46 27.26 19.26
CA LYS A 245 -22.32 27.65 18.44
C LYS A 245 -22.82 28.36 17.20
N VAL A 246 -22.17 29.46 16.86
CA VAL A 246 -22.41 30.20 15.61
C VAL A 246 -21.22 30.01 14.68
N GLU A 247 -21.48 29.61 13.43
CA GLU A 247 -20.47 29.52 12.38
C GLU A 247 -20.97 30.33 11.15
N VAL A 248 -20.21 31.36 10.76
CA VAL A 248 -20.51 32.18 9.58
C VAL A 248 -19.37 32.03 8.59
N LYS A 249 -19.68 31.54 7.39
CA LYS A 249 -18.71 31.31 6.30
C LYS A 249 -18.84 32.41 5.26
N PHE A 250 -17.78 33.17 5.06
CA PHE A 250 -17.73 34.22 4.06
C PHE A 250 -17.10 33.69 2.76
N LYS A 251 -17.54 34.23 1.63
CA LYS A 251 -16.90 33.91 0.33
C LYS A 251 -15.57 34.65 0.12
N LYS A 252 -15.25 35.63 0.97
CA LYS A 252 -14.04 36.43 1.00
C LYS A 252 -13.14 35.94 2.14
N ALA A 253 -11.85 36.14 2.02
CA ALA A 253 -10.88 35.74 3.04
C ALA A 253 -10.59 36.82 4.08
N ASN A 254 -10.59 38.04 3.69
CA ASN A 254 -10.40 39.17 4.60
C ASN A 254 -11.76 39.85 4.82
N ILE A 255 -12.19 39.86 6.08
CA ILE A 255 -13.45 40.46 6.52
C ILE A 255 -13.15 41.47 7.60
N SER A 256 -13.72 42.69 7.46
CA SER A 256 -13.65 43.69 8.53
C SER A 256 -14.60 43.33 9.68
N ALA A 257 -14.36 43.91 10.84
CA ALA A 257 -15.31 43.78 11.97
C ALA A 257 -16.71 44.29 11.64
N GLU A 258 -16.79 45.31 10.80
CA GLU A 258 -18.05 45.90 10.35
C GLU A 258 -18.83 44.94 9.43
N GLU A 259 -18.15 44.35 8.44
CA GLU A 259 -18.76 43.34 7.54
C GLU A 259 -19.21 42.07 8.32
N LEU A 260 -18.47 41.68 9.36
CA LEU A 260 -18.90 40.58 10.23
C LEU A 260 -20.15 40.94 11.02
N PHE A 261 -20.22 42.16 11.56
CA PHE A 261 -21.34 42.61 12.33
C PHE A 261 -22.60 42.77 11.47
N GLU A 262 -22.47 43.30 10.24
CA GLU A 262 -23.54 43.34 9.27
C GLU A 262 -24.09 41.98 8.90
N ALA A 263 -23.20 40.99 8.67
CA ALA A 263 -23.61 39.63 8.34
C ALA A 263 -24.36 38.95 9.50
N LEU A 264 -23.89 39.16 10.75
CA LEU A 264 -24.59 38.65 11.94
C LEU A 264 -25.94 39.28 12.16
N ASN A 265 -26.05 40.62 11.95
CA ASN A 265 -27.33 41.33 12.04
C ASN A 265 -28.28 40.87 10.94
N ALA A 266 -27.84 40.74 9.71
CA ALA A 266 -28.66 40.24 8.62
C ALA A 266 -29.15 38.80 8.88
N ALA A 267 -28.32 37.95 9.44
CA ALA A 267 -28.73 36.60 9.85
C ALA A 267 -29.76 36.64 10.98
N ALA A 268 -29.58 37.52 11.97
CA ALA A 268 -30.53 37.67 13.08
C ALA A 268 -31.92 38.18 12.63
N GLN A 269 -31.97 39.13 11.70
CA GLN A 269 -33.23 39.65 11.15
C GLN A 269 -34.05 38.60 10.38
N ASN A 270 -33.41 37.60 9.78
CA ASN A 270 -34.06 36.51 9.05
C ASN A 270 -34.49 35.33 9.93
N ILE A 271 -34.20 35.33 11.25
CA ILE A 271 -34.64 34.29 12.17
C ILE A 271 -36.15 34.30 12.39
N ASP A 272 -36.77 35.50 12.43
CA ASP A 272 -38.20 35.62 12.65
C ASP A 272 -39.05 35.07 11.48
N GLU A 273 -38.47 34.90 10.28
CA GLU A 273 -39.13 34.28 9.11
C GLU A 273 -38.93 32.72 9.09
N ALA A 274 -38.05 32.19 9.92
CA ALA A 274 -37.64 30.76 9.90
C ALA A 274 -38.19 29.95 11.10
N ILE A 275 -38.81 30.61 12.09
CA ILE A 275 -39.49 30.03 13.26
C ILE A 275 -41.01 30.22 13.11
#